data_dc872fe99166bb4cc6912349786eab83
#
_entry.id   dc872fe99166bb4cc6912349786eab83
#
_cell.length_a   1.000
_cell.length_b   1.000
_cell.length_c   1.000
_cell.angle_alpha   90.00
_cell.angle_beta   90.00
_cell.angle_gamma   90.00
#
_symmetry.space_group_name_H-M   'P 1'
#
loop_
_entity.id
_entity.type
_entity.pdbx_description
1 polymer ?
#
loop_
_entity_poly.entity_id
_entity_poly.type
_entity_poly.pdbx_seq_one_letter_code
_entity_poly.pdbx_strand_id
1 'polypeptide(L)'
;MMKEYEIIEKIQEFFEDNYESMRLEGGHALTQNVKELALRQVLLYFKKMQDVAYKVTDTEVKLTLPDQKTPKGRNFTIEGVVDIVREDDETWMYDIKTHDPEFINANKDLYESQLNVYAHIWQELRKEELDSTAIISTAFPQGLKQAYYNNNQYQIDYEILYSNGDKVSFVYVPF
;
A
#
# COMPACT_ATOMS: atom_id res chain seq x y z
N MET A 1 5.36 20.68 14.08
CA MET A 1 5.01 19.88 12.88
C MET A 1 6.25 19.81 12.00
N MET A 2 6.70 18.59 11.64
CA MET A 2 7.86 18.43 10.74
C MET A 2 7.55 19.04 9.38
N LYS A 3 8.56 19.62 8.74
CA LYS A 3 8.42 20.13 7.37
C LYS A 3 8.46 18.96 6.38
N GLU A 4 7.84 19.11 5.23
CA GLU A 4 7.75 18.04 4.20
C GLU A 4 9.13 17.49 3.83
N TYR A 5 10.14 18.34 3.68
CA TYR A 5 11.49 17.88 3.34
C TYR A 5 12.13 17.02 4.44
N GLU A 6 11.86 17.33 5.73
CA GLU A 6 12.35 16.53 6.86
C GLU A 6 11.70 15.13 6.88
N ILE A 7 10.45 15.03 6.44
CA ILE A 7 9.75 13.76 6.31
C ILE A 7 10.33 12.96 5.14
N ILE A 8 10.58 13.61 4.02
CA ILE A 8 11.19 12.97 2.84
C ILE A 8 12.58 12.42 3.17
N GLU A 9 13.42 13.17 3.89
CA GLU A 9 14.72 12.71 4.35
C GLU A 9 14.60 11.46 5.23
N LYS A 10 13.65 11.45 6.17
CA LYS A 10 13.39 10.28 7.01
C LYS A 10 12.86 9.07 6.22
N ILE A 11 11.99 9.29 5.25
CA ILE A 11 11.52 8.20 4.38
C ILE A 11 12.70 7.56 3.65
N GLN A 12 13.63 8.38 3.14
CA GLN A 12 14.82 7.89 2.46
C GLN A 12 15.74 7.11 3.42
N GLU A 13 15.98 7.63 4.63
CA GLU A 13 16.77 6.96 5.66
C GLU A 13 16.18 5.60 6.02
N PHE A 14 14.90 5.54 6.38
CA PHE A 14 14.22 4.27 6.70
C PHE A 14 14.18 3.29 5.53
N PHE A 15 14.03 3.78 4.31
CA PHE A 15 14.07 2.93 3.12
C PHE A 15 15.46 2.29 2.95
N GLU A 16 16.53 3.05 3.14
CA GLU A 16 17.90 2.53 3.07
C GLU A 16 18.17 1.48 4.16
N ASP A 17 17.77 1.75 5.40
CA ASP A 17 17.95 0.83 6.52
C ASP A 17 17.18 -0.49 6.29
N ASN A 18 15.92 -0.40 5.84
CA ASN A 18 15.13 -1.58 5.51
C ASN A 18 15.74 -2.37 4.34
N TYR A 19 16.18 -1.68 3.30
CA TYR A 19 16.83 -2.31 2.16
C TYR A 19 18.09 -3.08 2.57
N GLU A 20 18.95 -2.47 3.38
CA GLU A 20 20.17 -3.12 3.87
C GLU A 20 19.86 -4.31 4.80
N SER A 21 18.86 -4.19 5.66
CA SER A 21 18.40 -5.29 6.51
C SER A 21 17.93 -6.48 5.68
N MET A 22 17.08 -6.24 4.68
CA MET A 22 16.58 -7.28 3.76
C MET A 22 17.74 -7.94 2.97
N ARG A 23 18.73 -7.15 2.55
CA ARG A 23 19.91 -7.64 1.83
C ARG A 23 20.75 -8.57 2.72
N LEU A 24 20.94 -8.22 3.99
CA LEU A 24 21.70 -9.00 4.97
C LEU A 24 21.01 -10.30 5.38
N GLU A 25 19.68 -10.31 5.41
CA GLU A 25 18.88 -11.50 5.71
C GLU A 25 18.80 -12.51 4.55
N GLY A 26 19.57 -12.30 3.49
CA GLY A 26 19.59 -13.18 2.32
C GLY A 26 18.43 -12.97 1.36
N GLY A 27 17.77 -11.83 1.46
CA GLY A 27 16.81 -11.36 0.47
C GLY A 27 17.42 -11.30 -0.92
N HIS A 28 16.60 -11.42 -1.95
CA HIS A 28 17.07 -11.38 -3.33
C HIS A 28 17.88 -10.11 -3.60
N ALA A 29 18.99 -10.27 -4.30
CA ALA A 29 19.84 -9.18 -4.73
C ALA A 29 19.06 -8.27 -5.69
N LEU A 30 18.38 -7.27 -5.15
CA LEU A 30 17.76 -6.22 -5.94
C LEU A 30 18.86 -5.43 -6.64
N THR A 31 18.71 -5.23 -7.92
CA THR A 31 19.63 -4.36 -8.66
C THR A 31 19.46 -2.91 -8.19
N GLN A 32 20.51 -2.11 -8.35
CA GLN A 32 20.46 -0.68 -8.01
C GLN A 32 19.27 0.03 -8.66
N ASN A 33 18.98 -0.29 -9.92
CA ASN A 33 17.83 0.29 -10.63
C ASN A 33 16.49 -0.06 -9.98
N VAL A 34 16.32 -1.29 -9.50
CA VAL A 34 15.09 -1.71 -8.81
C VAL A 34 14.97 -1.01 -7.47
N LYS A 35 16.06 -0.87 -6.73
CA LYS A 35 16.12 -0.11 -5.47
C LYS A 35 15.66 1.33 -5.67
N GLU A 36 16.25 2.02 -6.65
CA GLU A 36 15.92 3.41 -6.96
C GLU A 36 14.45 3.57 -7.39
N LEU A 37 13.94 2.67 -8.22
CA LEU A 37 12.54 2.69 -8.62
C LEU A 37 11.60 2.47 -7.43
N ALA A 38 11.93 1.53 -6.54
CA ALA A 38 11.15 1.28 -5.34
C ALA A 38 11.09 2.50 -4.40
N LEU A 39 12.24 3.15 -4.16
CA LEU A 39 12.26 4.39 -3.38
C LEU A 39 11.38 5.48 -4.01
N ARG A 40 11.45 5.63 -5.33
CA ARG A 40 10.63 6.61 -6.06
C ARG A 40 9.13 6.32 -5.96
N GLN A 41 8.74 5.03 -5.95
CA GLN A 41 7.34 4.64 -5.70
C GLN A 41 6.87 5.04 -4.30
N VAL A 42 7.69 4.83 -3.28
CA VAL A 42 7.39 5.25 -1.90
C VAL A 42 7.24 6.77 -1.80
N LEU A 43 8.15 7.51 -2.41
CA LEU A 43 8.08 8.98 -2.42
C LEU A 43 6.86 9.51 -3.21
N LEU A 44 6.50 8.84 -4.30
CA LEU A 44 5.30 9.17 -5.07
C LEU A 44 4.04 8.93 -4.23
N TYR A 45 3.96 7.78 -3.54
CA TYR A 45 2.87 7.49 -2.61
C TYR A 45 2.76 8.61 -1.56
N PHE A 46 3.84 8.94 -0.87
CA PHE A 46 3.82 10.00 0.13
C PHE A 46 3.33 11.33 -0.45
N LYS A 47 3.83 11.74 -1.63
CA LYS A 47 3.41 12.99 -2.27
C LYS A 47 1.94 13.03 -2.69
N LYS A 48 1.41 11.92 -3.15
CA LYS A 48 0.06 11.87 -3.76
C LYS A 48 -1.03 11.46 -2.77
N MET A 49 -0.66 10.77 -1.70
CA MET A 49 -1.58 10.21 -0.72
C MET A 49 -1.30 10.76 0.69
N GLN A 50 -0.89 12.03 0.80
CA GLN A 50 -0.60 12.67 2.10
C GLN A 50 -1.79 12.63 3.06
N ASP A 51 -3.00 12.80 2.54
CA ASP A 51 -4.24 12.71 3.29
C ASP A 51 -4.47 11.33 3.94
N VAL A 52 -4.02 10.27 3.30
CA VAL A 52 -3.99 8.93 3.89
C VAL A 52 -2.75 8.77 4.77
N ALA A 53 -1.56 9.08 4.26
CA ALA A 53 -0.29 8.84 4.94
C ALA A 53 -0.20 9.50 6.33
N TYR A 54 -0.74 10.71 6.48
CA TYR A 54 -0.77 11.41 7.78
C TYR A 54 -1.81 10.87 8.76
N LYS A 55 -2.75 10.08 8.31
CA LYS A 55 -3.83 9.52 9.13
C LYS A 55 -3.65 8.04 9.44
N VAL A 56 -2.55 7.43 8.97
CA VAL A 56 -2.22 6.05 9.29
C VAL A 56 -2.04 5.89 10.79
N THR A 57 -2.75 4.95 11.39
CA THR A 57 -2.61 4.60 12.80
C THR A 57 -1.74 3.38 12.98
N ASP A 58 -1.88 2.39 12.11
CA ASP A 58 -1.13 1.15 12.16
C ASP A 58 -0.72 0.67 10.76
N THR A 59 0.40 -0.06 10.69
CA THR A 59 0.89 -0.71 9.47
C THR A 59 1.21 -2.17 9.72
N GLU A 60 1.11 -3.00 8.67
CA GLU A 60 1.40 -4.44 8.72
C GLU A 60 0.66 -5.16 9.86
N VAL A 61 -0.62 -4.83 10.03
CA VAL A 61 -1.44 -5.36 11.11
C VAL A 61 -1.74 -6.83 10.86
N LYS A 62 -1.18 -7.69 11.70
CA LYS A 62 -1.47 -9.12 11.65
C LYS A 62 -2.84 -9.41 12.27
N LEU A 63 -3.72 -9.97 11.49
CA LEU A 63 -5.05 -10.42 11.88
C LEU A 63 -5.06 -11.95 11.94
N THR A 64 -5.55 -12.50 13.06
CA THR A 64 -5.66 -13.96 13.26
C THR A 64 -7.00 -14.29 13.89
N LEU A 65 -7.85 -15.02 13.18
CA LEU A 65 -9.17 -15.47 13.67
C LEU A 65 -9.13 -17.00 13.83
N PRO A 66 -8.94 -17.50 15.07
CA PRO A 66 -8.88 -18.93 15.34
C PRO A 66 -10.27 -19.56 15.40
N ASP A 67 -10.28 -20.88 15.59
CA ASP A 67 -11.45 -21.69 15.92
C ASP A 67 -12.61 -21.65 14.90
N GLN A 68 -12.30 -21.31 13.66
CA GLN A 68 -13.25 -21.38 12.57
C GLN A 68 -13.57 -22.85 12.22
N LYS A 69 -14.79 -23.10 11.77
CA LYS A 69 -15.23 -24.46 11.41
C LYS A 69 -15.68 -24.56 9.97
N THR A 70 -15.16 -25.55 9.29
CA THR A 70 -15.71 -25.93 7.99
C THR A 70 -17.11 -26.52 8.14
N PRO A 71 -17.92 -26.62 7.06
CA PRO A 71 -19.21 -27.30 7.08
C PRO A 71 -19.14 -28.78 7.56
N LYS A 72 -17.96 -29.39 7.45
CA LYS A 72 -17.68 -30.77 7.93
C LYS A 72 -17.11 -30.83 9.34
N GLY A 73 -17.15 -29.71 10.09
CA GLY A 73 -16.73 -29.63 11.48
C GLY A 73 -15.21 -29.62 11.72
N ARG A 74 -14.37 -29.42 10.69
CA ARG A 74 -12.92 -29.27 10.87
C ARG A 74 -12.60 -27.86 11.32
N ASN A 75 -11.77 -27.75 12.35
CA ASN A 75 -11.26 -26.45 12.77
C ASN A 75 -10.18 -25.93 11.84
N PHE A 76 -10.13 -24.61 11.67
CA PHE A 76 -9.07 -23.88 10.95
C PHE A 76 -8.93 -22.47 11.53
N THR A 77 -7.84 -21.82 11.19
CA THR A 77 -7.56 -20.42 11.53
C THR A 77 -7.48 -19.62 10.24
N ILE A 78 -8.08 -18.42 10.24
CA ILE A 78 -7.90 -17.46 9.15
C ILE A 78 -6.84 -16.46 9.60
N GLU A 79 -5.85 -16.23 8.77
CA GLU A 79 -4.81 -15.22 9.03
C GLU A 79 -4.67 -14.30 7.84
N GLY A 80 -4.31 -13.05 8.11
CA GLY A 80 -3.98 -12.06 7.10
C GLY A 80 -3.14 -10.95 7.68
N VAL A 81 -2.51 -10.17 6.80
CA VAL A 81 -1.78 -8.96 7.17
C VAL A 81 -2.35 -7.81 6.36
N VAL A 82 -2.80 -6.77 7.04
CA VAL A 82 -3.30 -5.54 6.43
C VAL A 82 -2.16 -4.55 6.37
N ASP A 83 -1.90 -3.99 5.19
CA ASP A 83 -0.77 -3.08 5.01
C ASP A 83 -0.93 -1.78 5.79
N ILE A 84 -2.13 -1.19 5.77
CA ILE A 84 -2.42 0.08 6.44
C ILE A 84 -3.79 0.03 7.10
N VAL A 85 -3.85 0.49 8.35
CA VAL A 85 -5.09 0.82 9.05
C VAL A 85 -5.10 2.30 9.40
N ARG A 86 -6.24 2.93 9.18
CA ARG A 86 -6.53 4.30 9.58
C ARG A 86 -7.75 4.28 10.48
N GLU A 87 -7.60 4.75 11.71
CA GLU A 87 -8.65 4.91 12.69
C GLU A 87 -8.72 6.39 13.10
N ASP A 88 -9.64 7.13 12.52
CA ASP A 88 -9.98 8.50 12.92
C ASP A 88 -11.51 8.60 13.15
N ASP A 89 -12.22 9.44 12.43
CA ASP A 89 -13.69 9.49 12.47
C ASP A 89 -14.32 8.25 11.80
N GLU A 90 -13.54 7.57 10.96
CA GLU A 90 -13.88 6.35 10.25
C GLU A 90 -12.71 5.36 10.32
N THR A 91 -13.01 4.07 10.31
CA THR A 91 -12.01 3.01 10.26
C THR A 91 -11.88 2.48 8.84
N TRP A 92 -10.72 2.68 8.26
CA TRP A 92 -10.37 2.25 6.90
C TRP A 92 -9.22 1.25 6.90
N MET A 93 -9.32 0.26 6.04
CA MET A 93 -8.19 -0.62 5.70
C MET A 93 -7.76 -0.42 4.26
N TYR A 94 -6.45 -0.37 4.07
CA TYR A 94 -5.86 -0.25 2.74
C TYR A 94 -4.88 -1.40 2.51
N ASP A 95 -4.91 -1.92 1.30
CA ASP A 95 -3.92 -2.88 0.81
C ASP A 95 -3.14 -2.24 -0.34
N ILE A 96 -1.81 -2.31 -0.30
CA ILE A 96 -0.93 -1.64 -1.26
C ILE A 96 -0.58 -2.61 -2.37
N LYS A 97 -0.78 -2.19 -3.61
CA LYS A 97 -0.44 -2.98 -4.80
C LYS A 97 0.47 -2.20 -5.75
N THR A 98 1.43 -2.90 -6.33
CA THR A 98 2.32 -2.34 -7.37
C THR A 98 1.75 -2.49 -8.78
N HIS A 99 0.58 -3.08 -8.93
CA HIS A 99 -0.14 -3.16 -10.19
C HIS A 99 -0.76 -1.81 -10.54
N ASP A 100 -0.88 -1.54 -11.85
CA ASP A 100 -1.56 -0.33 -12.31
C ASP A 100 -3.07 -0.38 -12.03
N PRO A 101 -3.74 0.80 -11.97
CA PRO A 101 -5.15 0.87 -11.65
C PRO A 101 -6.06 0.13 -12.62
N GLU A 102 -5.68 0.04 -13.90
CA GLU A 102 -6.47 -0.68 -14.90
C GLU A 102 -6.44 -2.19 -14.62
N PHE A 103 -5.27 -2.72 -14.27
CA PHE A 103 -5.14 -4.13 -13.87
C PHE A 103 -5.94 -4.42 -12.60
N ILE A 104 -5.87 -3.54 -11.60
CA ILE A 104 -6.63 -3.68 -10.34
C ILE A 104 -8.14 -3.69 -10.64
N ASN A 105 -8.63 -2.77 -11.44
CA ASN A 105 -10.04 -2.70 -11.81
C ASN A 105 -10.50 -3.92 -12.62
N ALA A 106 -9.66 -4.44 -13.51
CA ALA A 106 -9.96 -5.65 -14.28
C ALA A 106 -10.02 -6.92 -13.41
N ASN A 107 -9.36 -6.93 -12.25
CA ASN A 107 -9.32 -8.03 -11.30
C ASN A 107 -9.99 -7.68 -9.97
N LYS A 108 -10.95 -6.79 -9.98
CA LYS A 108 -11.59 -6.23 -8.79
C LYS A 108 -12.09 -7.30 -7.83
N ASP A 109 -12.78 -8.31 -8.32
CA ASP A 109 -13.37 -9.39 -7.52
C ASP A 109 -12.34 -10.14 -6.67
N LEU A 110 -11.10 -10.28 -7.18
CA LEU A 110 -10.01 -10.92 -6.44
C LEU A 110 -9.59 -10.07 -5.22
N TYR A 111 -9.44 -8.78 -5.43
CA TYR A 111 -9.05 -7.85 -4.37
C TYR A 111 -10.18 -7.63 -3.37
N GLU A 112 -11.43 -7.54 -3.83
CA GLU A 112 -12.61 -7.50 -2.96
C GLU A 112 -12.67 -8.72 -2.04
N SER A 113 -12.44 -9.89 -2.59
CA SER A 113 -12.44 -11.13 -1.79
C SER A 113 -11.37 -11.09 -0.69
N GLN A 114 -10.17 -10.60 -1.00
CA GLN A 114 -9.09 -10.45 -0.01
C GLN A 114 -9.48 -9.45 1.09
N LEU A 115 -9.94 -8.27 0.70
CA LEU A 115 -10.32 -7.22 1.64
C LEU A 115 -11.52 -7.62 2.52
N ASN A 116 -12.50 -8.33 1.96
CA ASN A 116 -13.63 -8.86 2.71
C ASN A 116 -13.20 -9.89 3.78
N VAL A 117 -12.18 -10.70 3.49
CA VAL A 117 -11.61 -11.60 4.51
C VAL A 117 -10.98 -10.80 5.64
N TYR A 118 -10.20 -9.76 5.33
CA TYR A 118 -9.60 -8.90 6.36
C TYR A 118 -10.66 -8.17 7.19
N ALA A 119 -11.67 -7.63 6.54
CA ALA A 119 -12.79 -6.98 7.20
C ALA A 119 -13.55 -7.93 8.15
N HIS A 120 -13.82 -9.16 7.67
CA HIS A 120 -14.45 -10.18 8.50
C HIS A 120 -13.63 -10.50 9.75
N ILE A 121 -12.32 -10.73 9.59
CA ILE A 121 -11.45 -11.01 10.76
C ILE A 121 -11.47 -9.83 11.74
N TRP A 122 -11.34 -8.61 11.23
CA TRP A 122 -11.35 -7.40 12.05
C TRP A 122 -12.63 -7.25 12.86
N GLN A 123 -13.78 -7.35 12.20
CA GLN A 123 -15.09 -7.23 12.84
C GLN A 123 -15.31 -8.34 13.90
N GLU A 124 -14.88 -9.56 13.60
CA GLU A 124 -14.99 -10.66 14.57
C GLU A 124 -14.09 -10.49 15.80
N LEU A 125 -12.90 -9.94 15.62
CA LEU A 125 -11.95 -9.72 16.70
C LEU A 125 -12.30 -8.50 17.55
N ARG A 126 -12.65 -7.39 16.93
CA ARG A 126 -12.89 -6.11 17.64
C ARG A 126 -14.35 -5.90 18.02
N LYS A 127 -15.27 -6.60 17.36
CA LYS A 127 -16.72 -6.39 17.48
C LYS A 127 -17.14 -4.95 17.11
N GLU A 128 -16.36 -4.33 16.25
CA GLU A 128 -16.56 -3.00 15.70
C GLU A 128 -16.74 -3.09 14.19
N GLU A 129 -17.60 -2.26 13.64
CA GLU A 129 -17.77 -2.17 12.20
C GLU A 129 -16.54 -1.49 11.58
N LEU A 130 -16.15 -1.98 10.41
CA LEU A 130 -15.16 -1.35 9.57
C LEU A 130 -15.92 -0.52 8.53
N ASP A 131 -15.61 0.77 8.42
CA ASP A 131 -16.35 1.66 7.53
C ASP A 131 -16.04 1.40 6.07
N SER A 132 -14.76 1.14 5.75
CA SER A 132 -14.37 0.98 4.36
C SER A 132 -13.06 0.24 4.17
N THR A 133 -12.91 -0.30 2.96
CA THR A 133 -11.65 -0.88 2.48
C THR A 133 -11.27 -0.31 1.11
N ALA A 134 -9.99 -0.26 0.80
CA ALA A 134 -9.51 0.20 -0.49
C ALA A 134 -8.19 -0.42 -0.89
N ILE A 135 -7.88 -0.37 -2.18
CA ILE A 135 -6.57 -0.71 -2.73
C ILE A 135 -5.85 0.58 -3.12
N ILE A 136 -4.62 0.74 -2.68
CA ILE A 136 -3.75 1.80 -3.13
C ILE A 136 -2.80 1.26 -4.20
N SER A 137 -2.91 1.78 -5.42
CA SER A 137 -1.96 1.50 -6.48
C SER A 137 -0.77 2.45 -6.39
N THR A 138 0.42 1.90 -6.26
CA THR A 138 1.68 2.66 -6.31
C THR A 138 2.40 2.52 -7.65
N ALA A 139 1.73 1.96 -8.66
CA ALA A 139 2.30 1.83 -9.99
C ALA A 139 2.64 3.19 -10.59
N PHE A 140 3.78 3.25 -11.29
CA PHE A 140 4.10 4.44 -12.04
C PHE A 140 3.19 4.60 -13.25
N PRO A 141 2.67 5.81 -13.48
CA PRO A 141 2.05 6.16 -14.74
C PRO A 141 2.99 5.92 -15.91
N GLN A 142 2.44 5.64 -17.08
CA GLN A 142 3.25 5.34 -18.27
C GLN A 142 4.20 6.50 -18.65
N GLY A 143 3.72 7.74 -18.55
CA GLY A 143 4.54 8.92 -18.81
C GLY A 143 5.73 9.03 -17.86
N LEU A 144 5.51 8.73 -16.57
CA LEU A 144 6.57 8.75 -15.56
C LEU A 144 7.58 7.62 -15.78
N LYS A 145 7.12 6.40 -16.10
CA LYS A 145 8.00 5.28 -16.46
C LYS A 145 8.91 5.66 -17.63
N GLN A 146 8.35 6.27 -18.67
CA GLN A 146 9.09 6.67 -19.84
C GLN A 146 10.08 7.81 -19.57
N ALA A 147 9.69 8.77 -18.75
CA ALA A 147 10.55 9.86 -18.32
C ALA A 147 11.78 9.33 -17.54
N TYR A 148 11.59 8.38 -16.64
CA TYR A 148 12.69 7.72 -15.93
C TYR A 148 13.58 6.92 -16.88
N TYR A 149 12.98 6.16 -17.79
CA TYR A 149 13.75 5.39 -18.77
C TYR A 149 14.63 6.27 -19.64
N ASN A 150 14.12 7.43 -20.07
CA ASN A 150 14.84 8.41 -20.87
C ASN A 150 15.77 9.32 -20.05
N ASN A 151 15.81 9.16 -18.72
CA ASN A 151 16.54 10.01 -17.78
C ASN A 151 16.26 11.52 -17.98
N ASN A 152 15.00 11.85 -18.26
CA ASN A 152 14.56 13.21 -18.51
C ASN A 152 14.00 13.81 -17.20
N GLN A 153 14.85 14.53 -16.46
CA GLN A 153 14.49 15.09 -15.16
C GLN A 153 13.33 16.10 -15.25
N TYR A 154 13.30 16.93 -16.27
CA TYR A 154 12.19 17.87 -16.46
C TYR A 154 10.84 17.16 -16.64
N GLN A 155 10.81 16.11 -17.45
CA GLN A 155 9.60 15.31 -17.66
C GLN A 155 9.19 14.56 -16.38
N ILE A 156 10.16 14.06 -15.60
CA ILE A 156 9.91 13.41 -14.32
C ILE A 156 9.23 14.40 -13.35
N ASP A 157 9.80 15.56 -13.20
CA ASP A 157 9.27 16.61 -12.32
C ASP A 157 7.88 17.06 -12.76
N TYR A 158 7.69 17.23 -14.07
CA TYR A 158 6.39 17.57 -14.66
C TYR A 158 5.35 16.48 -14.36
N GLU A 159 5.66 15.22 -14.64
CA GLU A 159 4.73 14.09 -14.39
C GLU A 159 4.40 13.92 -12.92
N ILE A 160 5.33 14.20 -12.02
CA ILE A 160 5.07 14.17 -10.57
C ILE A 160 4.18 15.34 -10.13
N LEU A 161 4.42 16.55 -10.64
CA LEU A 161 3.72 17.75 -10.19
C LEU A 161 2.33 17.91 -10.81
N TYR A 162 2.21 17.64 -12.11
CA TYR A 162 1.04 17.99 -12.91
C TYR A 162 0.19 16.81 -13.35
N SER A 163 0.69 15.59 -13.16
CA SER A 163 -0.15 14.44 -13.40
C SER A 163 -1.27 14.43 -12.37
N ASN A 164 -2.49 14.52 -12.87
CA ASN A 164 -3.70 14.42 -12.05
C ASN A 164 -3.61 13.21 -11.11
N GLY A 165 -4.22 13.33 -9.94
CA GLY A 165 -4.18 12.35 -8.86
C GLY A 165 -4.56 10.90 -9.18
N ASP A 166 -4.89 10.61 -10.44
CA ASP A 166 -5.22 9.28 -10.95
C ASP A 166 -4.03 8.31 -11.02
N LYS A 167 -2.84 8.74 -10.67
CA LYS A 167 -1.59 7.99 -10.91
C LYS A 167 -1.05 7.22 -9.71
N VAL A 168 -1.48 7.56 -8.52
CA VAL A 168 -1.56 6.68 -7.37
C VAL A 168 -3.02 6.71 -6.98
N SER A 169 -3.78 5.77 -7.45
CA SER A 169 -5.20 5.66 -7.20
C SER A 169 -5.48 4.51 -6.26
N PHE A 170 -6.56 4.60 -5.53
CA PHE A 170 -7.09 3.50 -4.78
C PHE A 170 -8.44 3.08 -5.34
N VAL A 171 -8.72 1.80 -5.25
CA VAL A 171 -10.02 1.24 -5.59
C VAL A 171 -10.79 1.06 -4.30
N TYR A 172 -11.89 1.78 -4.17
CA TYR A 172 -12.80 1.63 -3.04
C TYR A 172 -13.60 0.33 -3.18
N VAL A 173 -13.62 -0.45 -2.11
CA VAL A 173 -14.37 -1.71 -2.06
C VAL A 173 -15.43 -1.57 -0.99
N PRO A 174 -16.71 -1.35 -1.36
CA PRO A 174 -17.80 -1.31 -0.39
C PRO A 174 -18.07 -2.72 0.17
N PHE A 175 -18.52 -2.76 1.41
CA PHE A 175 -19.02 -3.98 2.06
C PHE A 175 -20.38 -4.38 1.52
#